data_d241419a31afeb20b95a0a72a80a1121
#
_entry.id   d241419a31afeb20b95a0a72a80a1121
#
_cell.length_a   1.000
_cell.length_b   1.000
_cell.length_c   1.000
_cell.angle_alpha   90.00
_cell.angle_beta   90.00
_cell.angle_gamma   90.00
#
_symmetry.space_group_name_H-M   'P 1'
#
loop_
_entity.id
_entity.type
_entity.pdbx_description
1 polymer ?
#
loop_
_entity_poly.entity_id
_entity_poly.type
_entity_poly.pdbx_seq_one_letter_code
_entity_poly.pdbx_strand_id
1 'polypeptide(L)'
;MIVSIIYLVVSFILENVMTSIFPATLGNISYFTTIYTIIALVVIYPYFANEKKYYTLVIIFGALFDILYTSTLLLNVVFFLLIALVIKILNTNMSDNIFTINVISIISIILYHLLSFIILNLETSQTYSLILLGNIITHSILMTIVYTSISYVIIKLIYNKLDMKQVK
;
A
#
# COMPACT_ATOMS: atom_id res chain seq x y z
N MET A 1 13.07 -10.15 -8.98
CA MET A 1 13.48 -9.02 -8.12
C MET A 1 13.48 -7.68 -8.85
N ILE A 2 14.18 -7.54 -9.98
CA ILE A 2 14.23 -6.27 -10.73
C ILE A 2 12.83 -5.77 -11.11
N VAL A 3 11.96 -6.63 -11.65
CA VAL A 3 10.58 -6.26 -12.00
C VAL A 3 9.80 -5.74 -10.79
N SER A 4 9.91 -6.41 -9.63
CA SER A 4 9.24 -5.98 -8.40
C SER A 4 9.73 -4.60 -7.93
N ILE A 5 11.04 -4.34 -8.04
CA ILE A 5 11.63 -3.04 -7.67
C ILE A 5 11.14 -1.95 -8.64
N ILE A 6 11.20 -2.20 -9.94
CA ILE A 6 10.69 -1.25 -10.95
C ILE A 6 9.22 -0.94 -10.70
N TYR A 7 8.41 -1.97 -10.45
CA TYR A 7 6.99 -1.78 -10.18
C TYR A 7 6.74 -0.96 -8.91
N LEU A 8 7.48 -1.23 -7.82
CA LEU A 8 7.40 -0.42 -6.59
C LEU A 8 7.78 1.04 -6.84
N VAL A 9 8.87 1.29 -7.58
CA VAL A 9 9.29 2.66 -7.94
C VAL A 9 8.21 3.36 -8.75
N VAL A 10 7.63 2.69 -9.76
CA VAL A 10 6.54 3.25 -10.57
C VAL A 10 5.32 3.59 -9.71
N SER A 11 4.93 2.67 -8.80
CA SER A 11 3.80 2.90 -7.89
C SER A 11 4.06 4.06 -6.93
N PHE A 12 5.29 4.18 -6.45
CA PHE A 12 5.71 5.27 -5.57
C PHE A 12 5.71 6.64 -6.28
N ILE A 13 6.17 6.69 -7.55
CA ILE A 13 6.07 7.91 -8.37
C ILE A 13 4.62 8.24 -8.68
N LEU A 14 3.79 7.22 -9.00
CA LEU A 14 2.37 7.41 -9.27
C LEU A 14 1.66 8.01 -8.06
N GLU A 15 2.02 7.62 -6.85
CA GLU A 15 1.49 8.18 -5.61
C GLU A 15 1.75 9.69 -5.54
N ASN A 16 2.98 10.12 -5.83
CA ASN A 16 3.34 11.54 -5.86
C ASN A 16 2.53 12.32 -6.91
N VAL A 17 2.42 11.77 -8.12
CA VAL A 17 1.67 12.39 -9.21
C VAL A 17 0.19 12.54 -8.84
N MET A 18 -0.42 11.47 -8.32
CA MET A 18 -1.84 11.49 -7.93
C MET A 18 -2.12 12.44 -6.77
N THR A 19 -1.26 12.46 -5.77
CA THR A 19 -1.37 13.41 -4.64
C THR A 19 -1.23 14.86 -5.09
N SER A 20 -0.37 15.13 -6.09
CA SER A 20 -0.16 16.47 -6.64
C SER A 20 -1.35 16.94 -7.51
N ILE A 21 -1.96 16.05 -8.30
CA ILE A 21 -3.09 16.37 -9.17
C ILE A 21 -4.39 16.44 -8.38
N PHE A 22 -4.57 15.54 -7.41
CA PHE A 22 -5.77 15.40 -6.61
C PHE A 22 -5.46 15.55 -5.11
N PRO A 23 -5.07 16.76 -4.65
CA PRO A 23 -4.72 16.95 -3.25
C PRO A 23 -5.94 16.69 -2.36
N ALA A 24 -5.80 15.74 -1.44
CA ALA A 24 -6.80 15.49 -0.43
C ALA A 24 -6.59 16.46 0.74
N THR A 25 -7.62 17.21 1.08
CA THR A 25 -7.65 18.03 2.30
C THR A 25 -8.70 17.46 3.26
N LEU A 26 -8.60 17.79 4.54
CA LEU A 26 -9.56 17.34 5.56
C LEU A 26 -11.03 17.77 5.25
N GLY A 27 -11.20 18.82 4.44
CA GLY A 27 -12.51 19.29 3.99
C GLY A 27 -12.98 18.79 2.63
N ASN A 28 -12.06 18.22 1.82
CA ASN A 28 -12.37 17.70 0.48
C ASN A 28 -11.56 16.45 0.21
N ILE A 29 -12.15 15.29 0.50
CA ILE A 29 -11.51 13.99 0.34
C ILE A 29 -11.70 13.52 -1.10
N SER A 30 -10.60 13.37 -1.83
CA SER A 30 -10.62 12.87 -3.20
C SER A 30 -10.87 11.36 -3.25
N TYR A 31 -11.60 10.89 -4.29
CA TYR A 31 -11.74 9.46 -4.60
C TYR A 31 -10.42 8.77 -5.02
N PHE A 32 -9.36 9.54 -5.23
CA PHE A 32 -8.03 9.03 -5.55
C PHE A 32 -7.13 8.89 -4.33
N THR A 33 -7.69 9.05 -3.12
CA THR A 33 -6.96 8.95 -1.85
C THR A 33 -6.73 7.48 -1.50
N THR A 34 -5.74 6.86 -2.12
CA THR A 34 -5.26 5.52 -1.76
C THR A 34 -3.73 5.53 -1.74
N ILE A 35 -3.12 4.51 -1.18
CA ILE A 35 -1.66 4.41 -1.08
C ILE A 35 -1.17 3.32 -2.05
N TYR A 36 -0.78 3.78 -3.24
CA TYR A 36 -0.34 2.93 -4.34
C TYR A 36 0.87 2.07 -3.98
N THR A 37 1.76 2.59 -3.14
CA THR A 37 2.94 1.88 -2.66
C THR A 37 2.57 0.67 -1.81
N ILE A 38 1.59 0.79 -0.92
CA ILE A 38 1.08 -0.34 -0.12
C ILE A 38 0.44 -1.39 -1.01
N ILE A 39 -0.39 -0.97 -1.97
CA ILE A 39 -1.01 -1.89 -2.93
C ILE A 39 0.07 -2.64 -3.73
N ALA A 40 1.13 -1.94 -4.14
CA ALA A 40 2.24 -2.57 -4.84
C ALA A 40 2.93 -3.64 -3.98
N LEU A 41 3.14 -3.39 -2.68
CA LEU A 41 3.68 -4.37 -1.75
C LEU A 41 2.79 -5.62 -1.64
N VAL A 42 1.46 -5.44 -1.61
CA VAL A 42 0.51 -6.57 -1.61
C VAL A 42 0.65 -7.40 -2.88
N VAL A 43 0.62 -6.75 -4.04
CA VAL A 43 0.62 -7.42 -5.36
C VAL A 43 1.91 -8.19 -5.62
N ILE A 44 3.05 -7.69 -5.15
CA ILE A 44 4.35 -8.37 -5.38
C ILE A 44 4.65 -9.47 -4.36
N TYR A 45 3.99 -9.49 -3.21
CA TYR A 45 4.30 -10.43 -2.12
C TYR A 45 4.32 -11.89 -2.59
N PRO A 46 3.33 -12.41 -3.36
CA PRO A 46 3.30 -13.82 -3.79
C PRO A 46 4.52 -14.24 -4.64
N TYR A 47 5.24 -13.29 -5.21
CA TYR A 47 6.41 -13.55 -6.07
C TYR A 47 7.74 -13.57 -5.31
N PHE A 48 7.71 -13.38 -3.97
CA PHE A 48 8.91 -13.45 -3.13
C PHE A 48 8.99 -14.78 -2.38
N ALA A 49 9.95 -15.65 -2.78
CA ALA A 49 10.27 -16.85 -2.02
C ALA A 49 11.10 -16.53 -0.75
N ASN A 50 11.86 -15.44 -0.77
CA ASN A 50 12.70 -15.01 0.34
C ASN A 50 12.06 -13.80 1.05
N GLU A 51 11.45 -14.07 2.19
CA GLU A 51 10.81 -13.04 3.00
C GLU A 51 11.77 -11.91 3.42
N LYS A 52 13.04 -12.20 3.68
CA LYS A 52 14.01 -11.16 4.07
C LYS A 52 14.16 -10.09 2.99
N LYS A 53 14.19 -10.49 1.71
CA LYS A 53 14.27 -9.54 0.59
C LYS A 53 13.00 -8.68 0.50
N TYR A 54 11.83 -9.27 0.75
CA TYR A 54 10.57 -8.54 0.78
C TYR A 54 10.56 -7.49 1.90
N TYR A 55 10.87 -7.89 3.15
CA TYR A 55 10.93 -6.96 4.28
C TYR A 55 11.98 -5.86 4.10
N THR A 56 13.11 -6.15 3.45
CA THR A 56 14.09 -5.11 3.10
C THR A 56 13.47 -4.04 2.19
N LEU A 57 12.68 -4.43 1.18
CA LEU A 57 11.98 -3.47 0.33
C LEU A 57 10.92 -2.68 1.12
N VAL A 58 10.18 -3.34 2.00
CA VAL A 58 9.20 -2.69 2.89
C VAL A 58 9.86 -1.58 3.71
N ILE A 59 11.01 -1.85 4.32
CA ILE A 59 11.76 -0.88 5.13
C ILE A 59 12.26 0.28 4.26
N ILE A 60 12.84 -0.02 3.09
CA ILE A 60 13.36 1.01 2.18
C ILE A 60 12.24 1.94 1.71
N PHE A 61 11.11 1.39 1.24
CA PHE A 61 10.00 2.21 0.76
C PHE A 61 9.25 2.92 1.89
N GLY A 62 9.18 2.33 3.08
CA GLY A 62 8.67 3.01 4.28
C GLY A 62 9.53 4.22 4.67
N ALA A 63 10.86 4.08 4.63
CA ALA A 63 11.77 5.18 4.92
C ALA A 63 11.71 6.28 3.84
N LEU A 64 11.61 5.90 2.55
CA LEU A 64 11.41 6.87 1.48
C LEU A 64 10.08 7.62 1.64
N PHE A 65 9.03 6.92 2.09
CA PHE A 65 7.73 7.52 2.34
C PHE A 65 7.80 8.55 3.48
N ASP A 66 8.50 8.24 4.57
CA ASP A 66 8.74 9.19 5.66
C ASP A 66 9.48 10.45 5.20
N ILE A 67 10.53 10.30 4.39
CA ILE A 67 11.36 11.41 3.95
C ILE A 67 10.63 12.31 2.94
N LEU A 68 9.86 11.71 2.01
CA LEU A 68 9.33 12.45 0.85
C LEU A 68 7.88 12.91 1.04
N TYR A 69 7.08 12.22 1.86
CA TYR A 69 5.64 12.52 1.96
C TYR A 69 5.18 13.05 3.31
N THR A 70 5.76 12.60 4.41
CA THR A 70 5.22 12.90 5.74
C THR A 70 6.15 13.70 6.63
N SER A 71 7.44 13.81 6.28
CA SER A 71 8.47 14.44 7.13
C SER A 71 8.50 13.88 8.56
N THR A 72 8.01 12.66 8.73
CA THR A 72 8.03 11.92 9.99
C THR A 72 9.28 11.08 10.09
N LEU A 73 9.68 10.72 11.31
CA LEU A 73 10.89 9.94 11.53
C LEU A 73 10.52 8.49 11.82
N LEU A 74 10.71 7.59 10.82
CA LEU A 74 10.49 6.14 10.90
C LEU A 74 9.04 5.68 11.20
N LEU A 75 8.06 6.56 11.21
CA LEU A 75 6.67 6.23 11.53
C LEU A 75 6.06 5.33 10.44
N ASN A 76 6.22 5.71 9.17
CA ASN A 76 5.71 4.90 8.07
C ASN A 76 6.51 3.61 7.86
N VAL A 77 7.78 3.57 8.27
CA VAL A 77 8.54 2.30 8.32
C VAL A 77 7.83 1.31 9.23
N VAL A 78 7.42 1.74 10.44
CA VAL A 78 6.69 0.88 11.39
C VAL A 78 5.33 0.47 10.81
N PHE A 79 4.58 1.40 10.22
CA PHE A 79 3.29 1.11 9.61
C PHE A 79 3.42 0.09 8.46
N PHE A 80 4.38 0.29 7.56
CA PHE A 80 4.61 -0.61 6.43
C PHE A 80 5.05 -2.00 6.91
N LEU A 81 5.84 -2.10 7.98
CA LEU A 81 6.20 -3.39 8.58
C LEU A 81 4.99 -4.11 9.18
N LEU A 82 4.13 -3.40 9.92
CA LEU A 82 2.90 -3.98 10.47
C LEU A 82 1.97 -4.47 9.35
N ILE A 83 1.81 -3.67 8.30
CA ILE A 83 1.02 -4.04 7.12
C ILE A 83 1.64 -5.25 6.41
N ALA A 84 2.95 -5.30 6.26
CA ALA A 84 3.64 -6.44 5.65
C ALA A 84 3.45 -7.74 6.44
N LEU A 85 3.38 -7.68 7.76
CA LEU A 85 3.02 -8.83 8.59
C LEU A 85 1.58 -9.29 8.33
N VAL A 86 0.63 -8.37 8.21
CA VAL A 86 -0.77 -8.68 7.88
C VAL A 86 -0.87 -9.29 6.49
N ILE A 87 -0.17 -8.73 5.49
CA ILE A 87 -0.09 -9.28 4.13
C ILE A 87 0.42 -10.72 4.16
N LYS A 88 1.48 -10.99 4.91
CA LYS A 88 2.03 -12.34 5.07
C LYS A 88 0.98 -13.30 5.63
N ILE A 89 0.34 -12.96 6.75
CA ILE A 89 -0.65 -13.81 7.42
C ILE A 89 -1.83 -14.11 6.49
N LEU A 90 -2.36 -13.10 5.81
CA LEU A 90 -3.49 -13.26 4.92
C LEU A 90 -3.13 -14.06 3.66
N ASN A 91 -1.98 -13.78 3.06
CA ASN A 91 -1.57 -14.45 1.83
C ASN A 91 -1.21 -15.93 2.04
N THR A 92 -0.68 -16.32 3.21
CA THR A 92 -0.42 -17.73 3.53
C THR A 92 -1.70 -18.56 3.70
N ASN A 93 -2.79 -17.91 4.07
CA ASN A 93 -4.08 -18.58 4.36
C ASN A 93 -5.09 -18.51 3.20
N MET A 94 -4.78 -17.78 2.14
CA MET A 94 -5.71 -17.54 1.03
C MET A 94 -5.09 -17.92 -0.32
N SER A 95 -5.93 -18.26 -1.30
CA SER A 95 -5.49 -18.61 -2.66
C SER A 95 -5.04 -17.37 -3.43
N ASP A 96 -4.00 -17.53 -4.29
CA ASP A 96 -3.51 -16.46 -5.17
C ASP A 96 -4.45 -16.23 -6.35
N ASN A 97 -5.46 -15.40 -6.13
CA ASN A 97 -6.39 -14.95 -7.17
C ASN A 97 -6.69 -13.45 -7.03
N ILE A 98 -7.28 -12.86 -8.07
CA ILE A 98 -7.57 -11.42 -8.11
C ILE A 98 -8.49 -10.97 -6.97
N PHE A 99 -9.44 -11.80 -6.55
CA PHE A 99 -10.35 -11.47 -5.47
C PHE A 99 -9.61 -11.39 -4.14
N THR A 100 -8.78 -12.38 -3.84
CA THR A 100 -7.97 -12.42 -2.61
C THR A 100 -7.02 -11.24 -2.52
N ILE A 101 -6.30 -10.93 -3.60
CA ILE A 101 -5.38 -9.79 -3.62
C ILE A 101 -6.12 -8.45 -3.40
N ASN A 102 -7.32 -8.29 -3.95
CA ASN A 102 -8.16 -7.12 -3.68
C ASN A 102 -8.56 -7.03 -2.21
N VAL A 103 -8.99 -8.14 -1.60
CA VAL A 103 -9.37 -8.18 -0.17
C VAL A 103 -8.17 -7.82 0.71
N ILE A 104 -6.99 -8.39 0.44
CA ILE A 104 -5.76 -8.08 1.19
C ILE A 104 -5.38 -6.60 1.03
N SER A 105 -5.50 -6.04 -0.18
CA SER A 105 -5.22 -4.62 -0.43
C SER A 105 -6.17 -3.71 0.34
N ILE A 106 -7.47 -4.00 0.35
CA ILE A 106 -8.47 -3.23 1.09
C ILE A 106 -8.16 -3.25 2.60
N ILE A 107 -7.90 -4.44 3.16
CA ILE A 107 -7.54 -4.58 4.58
C ILE A 107 -6.28 -3.79 4.90
N SER A 108 -5.26 -3.84 4.04
CA SER A 108 -4.00 -3.13 4.21
C SER A 108 -4.17 -1.61 4.20
N ILE A 109 -5.00 -1.08 3.30
CA ILE A 109 -5.31 0.35 3.22
C ILE A 109 -6.14 0.81 4.42
N ILE A 110 -7.15 0.03 4.83
CA ILE A 110 -7.92 0.33 6.04
C ILE A 110 -7.00 0.38 7.26
N LEU A 111 -6.12 -0.59 7.41
CA LEU A 111 -5.16 -0.63 8.52
C LEU A 111 -4.25 0.60 8.53
N TYR A 112 -3.73 1.00 7.37
CA TYR A 112 -2.91 2.21 7.26
C TYR A 112 -3.68 3.47 7.70
N HIS A 113 -4.91 3.67 7.21
CA HIS A 113 -5.73 4.82 7.59
C HIS A 113 -6.09 4.81 9.08
N LEU A 114 -6.35 3.63 9.67
CA LEU A 114 -6.58 3.50 11.10
C LEU A 114 -5.34 3.92 11.92
N LEU A 115 -4.17 3.40 11.57
CA LEU A 115 -2.92 3.75 12.25
C LEU A 115 -2.61 5.25 12.14
N SER A 116 -2.74 5.81 10.93
CA SER A 116 -2.53 7.23 10.68
C SER A 116 -3.52 8.10 11.45
N PHE A 117 -4.79 7.69 11.53
CA PHE A 117 -5.82 8.40 12.29
C PHE A 117 -5.55 8.40 13.80
N ILE A 118 -5.07 7.28 14.35
CA ILE A 118 -4.70 7.19 15.76
C ILE A 118 -3.56 8.18 16.07
N ILE A 119 -2.50 8.18 15.25
CA ILE A 119 -1.37 9.11 15.45
C ILE A 119 -1.82 10.56 15.31
N LEU A 120 -2.62 10.88 14.30
CA LEU A 120 -3.13 12.23 14.09
C LEU A 120 -3.90 12.76 15.32
N ASN A 121 -4.72 11.92 15.95
CA ASN A 121 -5.46 12.29 17.17
C ASN A 121 -4.56 12.37 18.42
N LEU A 122 -3.42 11.67 18.44
CA LEU A 122 -2.46 11.76 19.54
C LEU A 122 -1.58 13.01 19.44
N GLU A 123 -1.21 13.41 18.22
CA GLU A 123 -0.32 14.56 18.00
C GLU A 123 -1.06 15.91 18.06
N THR A 124 -2.32 15.93 17.64
CA THR A 124 -3.10 17.18 17.61
C THR A 124 -3.94 17.33 18.86
N SER A 125 -4.06 18.57 19.36
CA SER A 125 -5.00 18.91 20.44
C SER A 125 -6.48 18.86 19.98
N GLN A 126 -6.73 18.65 18.69
CA GLN A 126 -8.07 18.54 18.10
C GLN A 126 -8.42 17.05 17.95
N THR A 127 -9.58 16.66 18.46
CA THR A 127 -10.12 15.31 18.26
C THR A 127 -10.88 15.24 16.94
N TYR A 128 -10.33 14.47 15.99
CA TYR A 128 -11.01 14.22 14.72
C TYR A 128 -12.11 13.16 14.90
N SER A 129 -13.23 13.36 14.23
CA SER A 129 -14.37 12.46 14.34
C SER A 129 -14.17 11.13 13.59
N LEU A 130 -14.73 10.04 14.09
CA LEU A 130 -14.77 8.75 13.39
C LEU A 130 -15.48 8.81 12.02
N ILE A 131 -16.37 9.80 11.83
CA ILE A 131 -17.03 10.04 10.55
C ILE A 131 -16.02 10.45 9.49
N LEU A 132 -15.02 11.25 9.85
CA LEU A 132 -13.92 11.62 8.94
C LEU A 132 -13.14 10.38 8.49
N LEU A 133 -12.78 9.50 9.43
CA LEU A 133 -12.11 8.24 9.11
C LEU A 133 -12.96 7.38 8.17
N GLY A 134 -14.25 7.22 8.44
CA GLY A 134 -15.18 6.49 7.58
C GLY A 134 -15.22 7.05 6.16
N ASN A 135 -15.25 8.38 6.02
CA ASN A 135 -15.21 9.03 4.71
C ASN A 135 -13.89 8.80 3.97
N ILE A 136 -12.75 8.89 4.64
CA ILE A 136 -11.44 8.59 4.03
C ILE A 136 -11.40 7.15 3.50
N ILE A 137 -11.81 6.19 4.32
CA ILE A 137 -11.83 4.77 3.95
C ILE A 137 -12.75 4.54 2.75
N THR A 138 -13.99 5.03 2.76
CA THR A 138 -14.94 4.81 1.67
C THR A 138 -14.47 5.38 0.35
N HIS A 139 -13.83 6.56 0.36
CA HIS A 139 -13.28 7.17 -0.85
C HIS A 139 -12.04 6.42 -1.38
N SER A 140 -11.23 5.83 -0.50
CA SER A 140 -10.05 5.08 -0.90
C SER A 140 -10.36 3.70 -1.51
N ILE A 141 -11.47 3.04 -1.13
CA ILE A 141 -11.79 1.66 -1.55
C ILE A 141 -11.91 1.54 -3.07
N LEU A 142 -12.62 2.46 -3.73
CA LEU A 142 -12.85 2.38 -5.17
C LEU A 142 -11.54 2.34 -5.94
N MET A 143 -10.65 3.29 -5.68
CA MET A 143 -9.37 3.36 -6.37
C MET A 143 -8.43 2.22 -5.97
N THR A 144 -8.52 1.75 -4.73
CA THR A 144 -7.80 0.55 -4.28
C THR A 144 -8.17 -0.67 -5.12
N ILE A 145 -9.47 -0.94 -5.34
CA ILE A 145 -9.92 -2.07 -6.14
C ILE A 145 -9.46 -1.94 -7.59
N VAL A 146 -9.64 -0.77 -8.20
CA VAL A 146 -9.26 -0.52 -9.59
C VAL A 146 -7.76 -0.72 -9.78
N TYR A 147 -6.94 -0.04 -8.96
CA TYR A 147 -5.50 -0.11 -9.09
C TYR A 147 -4.95 -1.51 -8.78
N THR A 148 -5.45 -2.18 -7.73
CA THR A 148 -5.05 -3.55 -7.38
C THR A 148 -5.35 -4.52 -8.52
N SER A 149 -6.54 -4.42 -9.13
CA SER A 149 -6.96 -5.33 -10.21
C SER A 149 -6.08 -5.15 -11.46
N ILE A 150 -5.84 -3.91 -11.87
CA ILE A 150 -4.96 -3.60 -13.01
C ILE A 150 -3.53 -4.09 -12.72
N SER A 151 -3.01 -3.77 -11.55
CA SER A 151 -1.66 -4.12 -11.13
C SER A 151 -1.44 -5.63 -11.06
N TYR A 152 -2.40 -6.37 -10.51
CA TYR A 152 -2.35 -7.83 -10.45
C TYR A 152 -2.26 -8.45 -11.85
N VAL A 153 -3.10 -7.98 -12.79
CA VAL A 153 -3.08 -8.49 -14.17
C VAL A 153 -1.74 -8.18 -14.83
N ILE A 154 -1.25 -6.95 -14.73
CA ILE A 154 0.02 -6.54 -15.35
C ILE A 154 1.18 -7.36 -14.79
N ILE A 155 1.32 -7.45 -13.47
CA ILE A 155 2.41 -8.16 -12.82
C ILE A 155 2.35 -9.65 -13.16
N LYS A 156 1.17 -10.27 -13.10
CA LYS A 156 0.99 -11.67 -13.47
C LYS A 156 1.39 -11.96 -14.91
N LEU A 157 1.02 -11.09 -15.85
CA LEU A 157 1.40 -11.22 -17.26
C LEU A 157 2.92 -11.10 -17.46
N ILE A 158 3.56 -10.14 -16.78
CA ILE A 158 5.01 -9.96 -16.86
C ILE A 158 5.75 -11.18 -16.31
N TYR A 159 5.35 -11.68 -15.14
CA TYR A 159 6.00 -12.85 -14.54
C TYR A 159 5.79 -14.13 -15.36
N ASN A 160 4.59 -14.32 -15.91
CA ASN A 160 4.31 -15.45 -16.80
C ASN A 160 5.10 -15.38 -18.12
N LYS A 161 5.20 -14.19 -18.74
CA LYS A 161 5.91 -14.01 -20.01
C LYS A 161 7.43 -14.18 -19.88
N LEU A 162 7.98 -13.82 -18.73
CA LEU A 162 9.42 -13.91 -18.48
C LEU A 162 9.83 -15.27 -17.86
N ASP A 163 8.89 -16.21 -17.73
CA ASP A 163 9.08 -17.53 -17.12
C ASP A 163 9.75 -17.46 -15.74
N MET A 164 9.57 -16.32 -15.05
CA MET A 164 10.17 -16.04 -13.75
C MET A 164 9.29 -16.67 -12.66
N LYS A 165 9.58 -17.93 -12.34
CA LYS A 165 9.06 -18.56 -11.12
C LYS A 165 9.79 -17.95 -9.93
N GLN A 166 9.05 -17.34 -9.02
CA GLN A 166 9.47 -16.84 -7.70
C GLN A 166 10.91 -16.28 -7.59
N VAL A 167 11.04 -15.09 -7.04
CA VAL A 167 12.34 -14.49 -6.71
C VAL A 167 13.02 -15.33 -5.62
N LYS A 168 13.98 -16.18 -6.02
CA LYS A 168 14.79 -16.95 -5.08
C LYS A 168 15.73 -16.07 -4.26
#